data_154e770b7d5ae7db3f570f6a47409f84
#
_entry.id   154e770b7d5ae7db3f570f6a47409f84
#
_cell.length_a   1.000
_cell.length_b   1.000
_cell.length_c   1.000
_cell.angle_alpha   90.00
_cell.angle_beta   90.00
_cell.angle_gamma   90.00
#
_symmetry.space_group_name_H-M   'P 1'
#
loop_
_entity.id
_entity.type
_entity.pdbx_description
1 polymer ?
#
loop_
_entity_poly.entity_id
_entity_poly.type
_entity_poly.pdbx_seq_one_letter_code
_entity_poly.pdbx_strand_id
1 'polypeptide(L)'
;MKKISLILLMMAMMVAFIGCNRTPVETPVPPVQTENPQPLEGTDTVVDPAPDGEITRVTLYFANNEYIVTGDARAEKVLPLERDITVGEKSVEEMILLELQNSPQDDDLSTNLENIKVLSVDTAEGVAYVNVAGERLSGGSLEETLVIYQIVYSLTELDDIEAVQFLVDGSKRETLMGHMSIEEPLKREDFSL
;
A
#
# COMPACT_ATOMS: atom_id res chain seq x y z
N MET A 1 0.28 27.48 49.93
CA MET A 1 0.93 26.50 50.80
C MET A 1 0.34 25.13 50.52
N LYS A 2 0.80 24.38 49.51
CA LYS A 2 0.44 22.95 49.15
C LYS A 2 1.03 22.59 47.80
N LYS A 3 2.34 22.76 47.57
CA LYS A 3 3.05 22.33 46.36
C LYS A 3 4.46 21.79 46.62
N ILE A 4 4.70 21.14 47.78
CA ILE A 4 6.03 20.60 48.12
C ILE A 4 5.85 19.22 48.75
N SER A 5 5.19 18.28 48.10
CA SER A 5 5.06 16.93 48.67
C SER A 5 4.98 15.82 47.60
N LEU A 6 5.52 16.03 46.41
CA LEU A 6 5.51 15.00 45.36
C LEU A 6 6.89 14.72 44.74
N ILE A 7 7.99 15.14 45.34
CA ILE A 7 9.36 14.93 44.81
C ILE A 7 10.18 13.94 45.64
N LEU A 8 9.64 13.31 46.65
CA LEU A 8 10.39 12.48 47.60
C LEU A 8 10.04 11.00 47.58
N LEU A 9 9.43 10.49 46.48
CA LEU A 9 9.06 9.09 46.35
C LEU A 9 9.62 8.41 45.09
N MET A 10 10.71 8.89 44.53
CA MET A 10 11.32 8.29 43.33
C MET A 10 12.82 8.03 43.45
N MET A 11 13.28 7.70 44.66
CA MET A 11 14.70 7.44 44.89
C MET A 11 14.92 6.25 45.85
N ALA A 12 14.42 5.07 45.49
CA ALA A 12 14.78 3.82 46.18
C ALA A 12 14.33 2.61 45.36
N MET A 13 15.01 2.24 44.28
CA MET A 13 15.04 0.84 43.79
C MET A 13 16.19 0.65 42.82
N MET A 14 17.40 0.71 43.35
CA MET A 14 18.62 0.25 42.72
C MET A 14 19.05 -0.98 43.48
N VAL A 15 18.68 -2.18 43.02
CA VAL A 15 19.20 -3.45 43.55
C VAL A 15 19.94 -4.18 42.46
N ALA A 16 21.20 -4.44 42.76
CA ALA A 16 22.26 -5.11 42.04
C ALA A 16 21.86 -6.49 41.46
N PHE A 17 22.21 -6.75 40.22
CA PHE A 17 22.44 -8.11 39.72
C PHE A 17 23.95 -8.37 39.66
N ILE A 18 24.41 -9.20 40.58
CA ILE A 18 25.78 -9.76 40.65
C ILE A 18 25.86 -10.90 39.63
N GLY A 19 26.80 -10.80 38.72
CA GLY A 19 27.06 -11.77 37.66
C GLY A 19 27.61 -13.10 38.20
N CYS A 20 27.24 -14.19 37.52
CA CYS A 20 27.98 -15.46 37.58
C CYS A 20 28.83 -15.60 36.32
N ASN A 21 30.10 -15.40 36.50
CA ASN A 21 31.15 -15.74 35.53
C ASN A 21 31.36 -17.25 35.53
N ARG A 22 31.01 -17.98 34.45
CA ARG A 22 31.40 -19.35 34.22
C ARG A 22 32.43 -19.38 33.11
N THR A 23 33.65 -19.69 33.49
CA THR A 23 34.75 -20.03 32.58
C THR A 23 34.48 -21.39 31.89
N PRO A 24 34.66 -21.51 30.58
CA PRO A 24 34.64 -22.80 29.90
C PRO A 24 35.95 -23.55 30.14
N VAL A 25 35.80 -24.81 30.51
CA VAL A 25 36.91 -25.78 30.60
C VAL A 25 37.29 -26.20 29.19
N GLU A 26 38.53 -25.94 28.78
CA GLU A 26 39.11 -26.48 27.56
C GLU A 26 39.44 -27.97 27.73
N THR A 27 38.81 -28.82 26.92
CA THR A 27 39.26 -30.21 26.68
C THR A 27 40.15 -30.23 25.44
N PRO A 28 41.30 -30.91 25.48
CA PRO A 28 42.23 -30.97 24.34
C PRO A 28 41.69 -31.90 23.25
N VAL A 29 41.55 -31.38 22.04
CA VAL A 29 41.21 -32.13 20.83
C VAL A 29 42.51 -32.64 20.17
N PRO A 30 42.59 -33.92 19.73
CA PRO A 30 43.74 -34.45 19.01
C PRO A 30 43.85 -33.84 17.59
N PRO A 31 45.06 -33.83 16.98
CA PRO A 31 45.31 -33.17 15.72
C PRO A 31 44.61 -33.91 14.56
N VAL A 32 43.73 -33.23 13.89
CA VAL A 32 43.12 -33.67 12.61
C VAL A 32 44.09 -33.33 11.49
N GLN A 33 44.40 -34.35 10.68
CA GLN A 33 45.20 -34.22 9.46
C GLN A 33 44.56 -33.28 8.44
N THR A 34 45.39 -32.41 7.92
CA THR A 34 45.03 -31.46 6.87
C THR A 34 44.84 -32.20 5.53
N GLU A 35 43.65 -32.54 5.16
CA GLU A 35 43.31 -32.82 3.76
C GLU A 35 42.94 -31.51 3.08
N ASN A 36 43.64 -31.24 1.97
CA ASN A 36 43.52 -30.10 1.13
C ASN A 36 42.14 -30.13 0.43
N PRO A 37 41.22 -29.20 0.68
CA PRO A 37 39.96 -29.18 -0.08
C PRO A 37 40.21 -28.54 -1.45
N GLN A 38 39.92 -29.31 -2.53
CA GLN A 38 39.72 -28.78 -3.85
C GLN A 38 38.61 -27.72 -3.83
N PRO A 39 38.69 -26.63 -4.62
CA PRO A 39 37.59 -25.70 -4.76
C PRO A 39 36.44 -26.39 -5.49
N LEU A 40 35.34 -26.65 -4.76
CA LEU A 40 34.06 -26.87 -5.41
C LEU A 40 33.58 -25.52 -5.91
N GLU A 41 33.65 -25.32 -7.24
CA GLU A 41 32.85 -24.30 -7.93
C GLU A 41 31.37 -24.66 -7.77
N GLY A 42 30.79 -24.31 -6.64
CA GLY A 42 29.35 -24.22 -6.45
C GLY A 42 28.94 -22.82 -6.86
N THR A 43 28.35 -22.67 -8.03
CA THR A 43 27.52 -21.52 -8.34
C THR A 43 26.33 -21.58 -7.38
N ASP A 44 26.46 -20.90 -6.22
CA ASP A 44 25.30 -20.53 -5.42
C ASP A 44 24.49 -19.51 -6.25
N THR A 45 23.63 -20.04 -7.12
CA THR A 45 22.51 -19.30 -7.60
C THR A 45 21.63 -19.05 -6.37
N VAL A 46 21.74 -17.88 -5.78
CA VAL A 46 20.73 -17.36 -4.85
C VAL A 46 19.47 -17.24 -5.69
N VAL A 47 18.63 -18.27 -5.64
CA VAL A 47 17.28 -18.21 -6.17
C VAL A 47 16.53 -17.35 -5.17
N ASP A 48 16.25 -16.09 -5.52
CA ASP A 48 15.28 -15.30 -4.78
C ASP A 48 14.01 -16.14 -4.67
N PRO A 49 13.45 -16.33 -3.46
CA PRO A 49 12.20 -17.05 -3.32
C PRO A 49 11.16 -16.37 -4.21
N ALA A 50 10.52 -17.14 -5.08
CA ALA A 50 9.38 -16.64 -5.85
C ALA A 50 8.37 -16.05 -4.84
N PRO A 51 7.74 -14.91 -5.16
CA PRO A 51 6.73 -14.33 -4.29
C PRO A 51 5.64 -15.38 -4.03
N ASP A 52 5.31 -15.60 -2.75
CA ASP A 52 4.22 -16.49 -2.37
C ASP A 52 2.89 -15.85 -2.82
N GLY A 53 2.33 -16.32 -3.96
CA GLY A 53 1.06 -15.82 -4.48
C GLY A 53 0.83 -16.17 -5.95
N GLU A 54 -0.41 -15.99 -6.41
CA GLU A 54 -0.80 -16.13 -7.80
C GLU A 54 -0.53 -14.84 -8.56
N ILE A 55 0.08 -14.96 -9.75
CA ILE A 55 0.27 -13.80 -10.63
C ILE A 55 -1.02 -13.60 -11.43
N THR A 56 -1.63 -12.43 -11.25
CA THR A 56 -2.86 -12.03 -11.93
C THR A 56 -2.61 -10.78 -12.77
N ARG A 57 -3.05 -10.78 -14.02
CA ARG A 57 -3.00 -9.59 -14.87
C ARG A 57 -4.22 -8.73 -14.64
N VAL A 58 -3.99 -7.43 -14.39
CA VAL A 58 -5.03 -6.43 -14.16
C VAL A 58 -4.80 -5.21 -15.03
N THR A 59 -5.87 -4.48 -15.32
CA THR A 59 -5.82 -3.17 -15.97
C THR A 59 -5.98 -2.09 -14.93
N LEU A 60 -4.98 -1.24 -14.79
CA LEU A 60 -4.98 -0.08 -13.89
C LEU A 60 -5.18 1.19 -14.70
N TYR A 61 -5.92 2.14 -14.19
CA TYR A 61 -6.12 3.44 -14.84
C TYR A 61 -5.35 4.52 -14.10
N PHE A 62 -4.40 5.15 -14.80
CA PHE A 62 -3.58 6.23 -14.30
C PHE A 62 -3.98 7.57 -14.91
N ALA A 63 -3.71 8.66 -14.22
CA ALA A 63 -3.98 9.99 -14.69
C ALA A 63 -3.18 10.31 -15.97
N ASN A 64 -3.83 10.86 -16.97
CA ASN A 64 -3.24 11.27 -18.23
C ASN A 64 -2.55 12.63 -18.07
N ASN A 65 -1.22 12.66 -18.21
CA ASN A 65 -0.43 13.89 -18.08
C ASN A 65 -0.74 14.93 -19.18
N GLU A 66 -1.13 14.49 -20.38
CA GLU A 66 -1.58 15.41 -21.43
C GLU A 66 -2.85 16.16 -20.98
N TYR A 67 -3.83 15.45 -20.43
CA TYR A 67 -5.04 16.08 -19.90
C TYR A 67 -4.72 17.05 -18.75
N ILE A 68 -3.85 16.66 -17.81
CA ILE A 68 -3.46 17.50 -16.68
C ILE A 68 -2.81 18.80 -17.15
N VAL A 69 -1.95 18.72 -18.16
CA VAL A 69 -1.19 19.89 -18.66
C VAL A 69 -2.02 20.79 -19.57
N THR A 70 -2.84 20.20 -20.44
CA THR A 70 -3.54 20.95 -21.48
C THR A 70 -4.96 21.36 -21.09
N GLY A 71 -5.63 20.57 -20.24
CA GLY A 71 -7.05 20.71 -19.95
C GLY A 71 -7.94 20.46 -21.17
N ASP A 72 -7.43 19.79 -22.23
CA ASP A 72 -8.22 19.52 -23.45
C ASP A 72 -9.35 18.54 -23.12
N ALA A 73 -10.57 19.00 -23.22
CA ALA A 73 -11.77 18.20 -22.95
C ALA A 73 -11.94 16.98 -23.89
N ARG A 74 -11.13 16.88 -24.96
CA ARG A 74 -11.11 15.73 -25.87
C ARG A 74 -10.13 14.66 -25.43
N ALA A 75 -9.19 14.98 -24.53
CA ALA A 75 -8.28 14.02 -23.97
C ALA A 75 -8.94 13.24 -22.83
N GLU A 76 -8.73 11.94 -22.81
CA GLU A 76 -9.19 11.09 -21.68
C GLU A 76 -8.49 11.52 -20.40
N LYS A 77 -9.21 11.53 -19.28
CA LYS A 77 -8.67 11.94 -17.98
C LYS A 77 -7.75 10.89 -17.36
N VAL A 78 -8.05 9.62 -17.64
CA VAL A 78 -7.26 8.48 -17.20
C VAL A 78 -7.03 7.53 -18.37
N LEU A 79 -5.88 6.86 -18.38
CA LEU A 79 -5.50 5.90 -19.43
C LEU A 79 -5.19 4.54 -18.81
N PRO A 80 -5.51 3.43 -19.49
CA PRO A 80 -5.27 2.09 -19.02
C PRO A 80 -3.79 1.70 -19.13
N LEU A 81 -3.33 0.95 -18.13
CA LEU A 81 -2.01 0.31 -18.11
C LEU A 81 -2.17 -1.11 -17.56
N GLU A 82 -1.80 -2.12 -18.37
CA GLU A 82 -1.78 -3.51 -17.89
C GLU A 82 -0.60 -3.76 -16.95
N ARG A 83 -0.87 -4.48 -15.85
CA ARG A 83 0.13 -4.94 -14.90
C ARG A 83 -0.10 -6.36 -14.44
N ASP A 84 0.99 -7.06 -14.18
CA ASP A 84 0.97 -8.32 -13.47
C ASP A 84 1.16 -8.02 -11.98
N ILE A 85 0.20 -8.42 -11.15
CA ILE A 85 0.23 -8.29 -9.70
C ILE A 85 0.34 -9.66 -9.04
N THR A 86 0.97 -9.74 -7.87
CA THR A 86 1.04 -10.98 -7.10
C THR A 86 -0.04 -10.94 -6.02
N VAL A 87 -1.02 -11.82 -6.14
CA VAL A 87 -2.13 -11.97 -5.20
C VAL A 87 -1.79 -13.07 -4.20
N GLY A 88 -1.61 -12.71 -2.93
CA GLY A 88 -1.26 -13.63 -1.85
C GLY A 88 -2.28 -13.53 -0.71
N GLU A 89 -1.88 -13.00 0.44
CA GLU A 89 -2.78 -12.80 1.58
C GLU A 89 -3.80 -11.66 1.35
N LYS A 90 -3.47 -10.73 0.45
CA LYS A 90 -4.33 -9.59 0.10
C LYS A 90 -5.21 -9.94 -1.08
N SER A 91 -6.42 -9.36 -1.12
CA SER A 91 -7.32 -9.51 -2.25
C SER A 91 -6.80 -8.80 -3.52
N VAL A 92 -7.37 -9.12 -4.68
CA VAL A 92 -7.05 -8.46 -5.96
C VAL A 92 -7.33 -6.96 -5.86
N GLU A 93 -8.45 -6.57 -5.24
CA GLU A 93 -8.85 -5.18 -5.05
C GLU A 93 -7.85 -4.41 -4.18
N GLU A 94 -7.39 -5.03 -3.07
CA GLU A 94 -6.35 -4.43 -2.23
C GLU A 94 -5.05 -4.23 -3.01
N MET A 95 -4.66 -5.21 -3.83
CA MET A 95 -3.45 -5.12 -4.65
C MET A 95 -3.58 -4.05 -5.74
N ILE A 96 -4.74 -3.92 -6.39
CA ILE A 96 -5.03 -2.84 -7.36
C ILE A 96 -4.84 -1.48 -6.69
N LEU A 97 -5.42 -1.27 -5.50
CA LEU A 97 -5.31 0.02 -4.80
C LEU A 97 -3.86 0.31 -4.36
N LEU A 98 -3.10 -0.70 -3.96
CA LEU A 98 -1.67 -0.55 -3.65
C LEU A 98 -0.85 -0.19 -4.89
N GLU A 99 -1.11 -0.84 -6.03
CA GLU A 99 -0.42 -0.53 -7.28
C GLU A 99 -0.74 0.87 -7.81
N LEU A 100 -1.98 1.34 -7.65
CA LEU A 100 -2.37 2.70 -8.02
C LEU A 100 -1.65 3.77 -7.18
N GLN A 101 -1.17 3.45 -5.97
CA GLN A 101 -0.36 4.36 -5.16
C GLN A 101 1.08 4.49 -5.65
N ASN A 102 1.56 3.53 -6.45
CA ASN A 102 2.89 3.55 -7.01
C ASN A 102 2.89 4.31 -8.34
N SER A 103 3.82 5.25 -8.49
CA SER A 103 3.98 5.98 -9.76
C SER A 103 4.21 5.00 -10.91
N PRO A 104 3.48 5.12 -12.03
CA PRO A 104 3.72 4.31 -13.21
C PRO A 104 5.11 4.59 -13.77
N GLN A 105 5.73 3.57 -14.41
CA GLN A 105 7.01 3.71 -15.12
C GLN A 105 6.77 4.20 -16.56
N ASP A 106 5.96 5.25 -16.71
CA ASP A 106 5.53 5.84 -17.96
C ASP A 106 5.43 7.36 -17.78
N ASP A 107 6.15 8.13 -18.60
CA ASP A 107 6.22 9.60 -18.47
C ASP A 107 4.90 10.30 -18.86
N ASP A 108 4.03 9.61 -19.60
CA ASP A 108 2.72 10.13 -20.02
C ASP A 108 1.64 9.93 -18.95
N LEU A 109 1.96 9.18 -17.89
CA LEU A 109 1.03 8.80 -16.83
C LEU A 109 1.50 9.27 -15.45
N SER A 110 0.55 9.49 -14.56
CA SER A 110 0.84 9.79 -13.15
C SER A 110 -0.23 9.22 -12.21
N THR A 111 0.09 9.16 -10.91
CA THR A 111 -0.90 8.81 -9.90
C THR A 111 -1.25 10.01 -9.01
N ASN A 112 -2.52 10.09 -8.62
CA ASN A 112 -3.01 11.02 -7.60
C ASN A 112 -3.28 10.33 -6.27
N LEU A 113 -2.94 9.01 -6.16
CA LEU A 113 -3.18 8.19 -4.96
C LEU A 113 -1.96 8.08 -4.04
N GLU A 114 -0.79 8.59 -4.40
CA GLU A 114 0.46 8.45 -3.65
C GLU A 114 0.31 8.80 -2.14
N ASN A 115 -0.46 9.85 -1.86
CA ASN A 115 -0.68 10.34 -0.50
C ASN A 115 -2.03 9.92 0.11
N ILE A 116 -2.84 9.16 -0.61
CA ILE A 116 -4.14 8.67 -0.13
C ILE A 116 -3.92 7.40 0.69
N LYS A 117 -4.27 7.44 1.96
CA LYS A 117 -4.17 6.26 2.82
C LYS A 117 -5.45 5.42 2.70
N VAL A 118 -5.37 4.31 1.96
CA VAL A 118 -6.44 3.30 1.93
C VAL A 118 -6.40 2.51 3.24
N LEU A 119 -7.55 2.38 3.90
CA LEU A 119 -7.73 1.67 5.16
C LEU A 119 -8.23 0.24 4.92
N SER A 120 -9.19 0.07 4.00
CA SER A 120 -9.71 -1.22 3.57
C SER A 120 -10.40 -1.12 2.22
N VAL A 121 -10.59 -2.25 1.56
CA VAL A 121 -11.54 -2.45 0.48
C VAL A 121 -12.28 -3.76 0.75
N ASP A 122 -13.61 -3.72 0.65
CA ASP A 122 -14.49 -4.86 0.83
C ASP A 122 -15.50 -4.89 -0.32
N THR A 123 -15.77 -6.06 -0.91
CA THR A 123 -16.72 -6.17 -2.02
C THR A 123 -17.96 -6.93 -1.57
N ALA A 124 -19.12 -6.35 -1.83
CA ALA A 124 -20.42 -6.97 -1.57
C ALA A 124 -21.44 -6.57 -2.65
N GLU A 125 -22.19 -7.54 -3.16
CA GLU A 125 -23.29 -7.33 -4.12
C GLU A 125 -22.88 -6.49 -5.36
N GLY A 126 -21.66 -6.72 -5.87
CA GLY A 126 -21.12 -5.99 -7.03
C GLY A 126 -20.61 -4.58 -6.73
N VAL A 127 -20.54 -4.18 -5.46
CA VAL A 127 -20.04 -2.87 -5.03
C VAL A 127 -18.75 -3.04 -4.24
N ALA A 128 -17.68 -2.37 -4.66
CA ALA A 128 -16.46 -2.26 -3.89
C ALA A 128 -16.54 -1.06 -2.92
N TYR A 129 -16.45 -1.33 -1.63
CA TYR A 129 -16.45 -0.31 -0.57
C TYR A 129 -15.01 0.08 -0.25
N VAL A 130 -14.55 1.20 -0.81
CA VAL A 130 -13.20 1.71 -0.62
C VAL A 130 -13.18 2.70 0.53
N ASN A 131 -12.54 2.31 1.64
CA ASN A 131 -12.43 3.14 2.83
C ASN A 131 -11.06 3.82 2.88
N VAL A 132 -11.05 5.15 2.92
CA VAL A 132 -9.83 5.95 3.00
C VAL A 132 -9.77 6.75 4.31
N ALA A 133 -8.55 7.06 4.76
CA ALA A 133 -8.38 7.92 5.93
C ALA A 133 -8.70 9.37 5.59
N GLY A 134 -9.47 10.05 6.45
CA GLY A 134 -9.76 11.48 6.31
C GLY A 134 -8.54 12.38 6.62
N GLU A 135 -7.50 11.84 7.27
CA GLU A 135 -6.26 12.55 7.50
C GLU A 135 -5.53 12.83 6.18
N ARG A 136 -5.20 14.10 5.92
CA ARG A 136 -4.55 14.57 4.68
C ARG A 136 -5.36 14.39 3.40
N LEU A 137 -6.65 14.10 3.52
CA LEU A 137 -7.56 14.00 2.38
C LEU A 137 -7.98 15.43 1.99
N SER A 138 -7.15 16.07 1.17
CA SER A 138 -7.39 17.45 0.70
C SER A 138 -6.75 17.65 -0.67
N GLY A 139 -7.41 18.40 -1.54
CA GLY A 139 -6.93 18.67 -2.88
C GLY A 139 -7.89 19.58 -3.63
N GLY A 140 -7.53 19.92 -4.87
CA GLY A 140 -8.40 20.66 -5.79
C GLY A 140 -9.39 19.75 -6.52
N SER A 141 -10.30 20.38 -7.26
CA SER A 141 -11.34 19.65 -8.03
C SER A 141 -10.75 18.66 -9.03
N LEU A 142 -9.66 19.03 -9.72
CA LEU A 142 -8.99 18.12 -10.66
C LEU A 142 -8.38 16.92 -9.95
N GLU A 143 -7.69 17.14 -8.83
CA GLU A 143 -7.07 16.08 -8.05
C GLU A 143 -8.11 15.08 -7.51
N GLU A 144 -9.20 15.57 -6.91
CA GLU A 144 -10.31 14.74 -6.45
C GLU A 144 -10.92 13.93 -7.61
N THR A 145 -11.15 14.57 -8.75
CA THR A 145 -11.67 13.92 -9.95
C THR A 145 -10.73 12.77 -10.38
N LEU A 146 -9.44 13.02 -10.48
CA LEU A 146 -8.47 12.01 -10.93
C LEU A 146 -8.34 10.85 -9.94
N VAL A 147 -8.37 11.10 -8.63
CA VAL A 147 -8.39 10.06 -7.61
C VAL A 147 -9.60 9.13 -7.78
N ILE A 148 -10.79 9.72 -7.92
CA ILE A 148 -12.03 8.97 -8.09
C ILE A 148 -12.02 8.17 -9.40
N TYR A 149 -11.61 8.77 -10.52
CA TYR A 149 -11.53 8.09 -11.81
C TYR A 149 -10.55 6.91 -11.78
N GLN A 150 -9.35 7.10 -11.26
CA GLN A 150 -8.35 6.03 -11.17
C GLN A 150 -8.88 4.83 -10.40
N ILE A 151 -9.55 5.03 -9.26
CA ILE A 151 -10.10 3.96 -8.43
C ILE A 151 -11.30 3.30 -9.12
N VAL A 152 -12.28 4.09 -9.57
CA VAL A 152 -13.50 3.52 -10.16
C VAL A 152 -13.18 2.73 -11.42
N TYR A 153 -12.39 3.31 -12.34
CA TYR A 153 -12.05 2.63 -13.59
C TYR A 153 -11.23 1.36 -13.37
N SER A 154 -10.30 1.36 -12.42
CA SER A 154 -9.47 0.19 -12.16
C SER A 154 -10.21 -0.93 -11.46
N LEU A 155 -11.06 -0.64 -10.49
CA LEU A 155 -11.82 -1.67 -9.77
C LEU A 155 -12.98 -2.23 -10.63
N THR A 156 -13.62 -1.40 -11.45
CA THR A 156 -14.70 -1.86 -12.35
C THR A 156 -14.20 -2.56 -13.63
N GLU A 157 -12.88 -2.82 -13.76
CA GLU A 157 -12.34 -3.79 -14.72
C GLU A 157 -12.52 -5.23 -14.23
N LEU A 158 -12.70 -5.44 -12.92
CA LEU A 158 -13.00 -6.76 -12.38
C LEU A 158 -14.46 -7.12 -12.69
N ASP A 159 -14.67 -8.33 -13.22
CA ASP A 159 -15.99 -8.81 -13.70
C ASP A 159 -17.08 -8.81 -12.63
N ASP A 160 -16.71 -8.87 -11.36
CA ASP A 160 -17.60 -8.94 -10.20
C ASP A 160 -17.85 -7.59 -9.54
N ILE A 161 -17.27 -6.49 -10.05
CA ILE A 161 -17.44 -5.12 -9.52
C ILE A 161 -18.10 -4.21 -10.55
N GLU A 162 -19.32 -3.77 -10.24
CA GLU A 162 -20.10 -2.86 -11.06
C GLU A 162 -19.97 -1.39 -10.64
N ALA A 163 -19.68 -1.14 -9.35
CA ALA A 163 -19.63 0.19 -8.78
C ALA A 163 -18.66 0.29 -7.60
N VAL A 164 -18.28 1.51 -7.24
CA VAL A 164 -17.42 1.81 -6.08
C VAL A 164 -18.13 2.77 -5.14
N GLN A 165 -18.29 2.39 -3.88
CA GLN A 165 -18.72 3.26 -2.79
C GLN A 165 -17.52 3.72 -1.98
N PHE A 166 -17.27 5.02 -1.95
CA PHE A 166 -16.25 5.60 -1.10
C PHE A 166 -16.75 5.75 0.34
N LEU A 167 -15.85 5.46 1.28
CA LEU A 167 -16.02 5.73 2.71
C LEU A 167 -14.82 6.53 3.20
N VAL A 168 -15.03 7.42 4.14
CA VAL A 168 -13.94 8.15 4.80
C VAL A 168 -14.03 7.87 6.30
N ASP A 169 -12.97 7.28 6.87
CA ASP A 169 -12.93 6.81 8.26
C ASP A 169 -14.13 5.90 8.60
N GLY A 170 -14.49 5.02 7.65
CA GLY A 170 -15.59 4.05 7.76
C GLY A 170 -17.00 4.63 7.58
N SER A 171 -17.15 5.90 7.18
CA SER A 171 -18.45 6.55 7.04
C SER A 171 -18.65 7.11 5.63
N LYS A 172 -19.89 7.06 5.13
CA LYS A 172 -20.28 7.80 3.93
C LYS A 172 -20.10 9.31 4.15
N ARG A 173 -19.60 9.99 3.13
CA ARG A 173 -19.49 11.45 3.07
C ARG A 173 -20.08 11.98 1.77
N GLU A 174 -20.38 13.27 1.75
CA GLU A 174 -20.85 13.96 0.55
C GLU A 174 -19.77 13.98 -0.54
N THR A 175 -18.52 14.22 -0.15
CA THR A 175 -17.36 14.35 -1.05
C THR A 175 -16.10 13.76 -0.40
N LEU A 176 -15.07 13.45 -1.21
CA LEU A 176 -13.73 13.13 -0.69
C LEU A 176 -13.01 14.41 -0.26
N MET A 177 -12.93 15.42 -1.15
CA MET A 177 -12.13 16.63 -0.95
C MET A 177 -12.93 17.93 -1.12
N GLY A 178 -14.26 17.85 -1.29
CA GLY A 178 -15.16 18.99 -1.35
C GLY A 178 -15.72 19.35 -2.72
N HIS A 179 -15.53 18.54 -3.76
CA HIS A 179 -15.89 18.94 -5.14
C HIS A 179 -16.79 17.95 -5.88
N MET A 180 -16.63 16.63 -5.67
CA MET A 180 -17.41 15.61 -6.36
C MET A 180 -18.22 14.78 -5.37
N SER A 181 -19.53 14.59 -5.63
CA SER A 181 -20.38 13.76 -4.76
C SER A 181 -19.99 12.30 -4.83
N ILE A 182 -19.89 11.68 -3.63
CA ILE A 182 -19.61 10.26 -3.41
C ILE A 182 -20.67 9.62 -2.49
N GLU A 183 -21.84 10.25 -2.34
CA GLU A 183 -22.90 9.76 -1.46
C GLU A 183 -23.45 8.41 -1.90
N GLU A 184 -23.56 8.22 -3.21
CA GLU A 184 -24.00 6.96 -3.83
C GLU A 184 -22.82 6.23 -4.49
N PRO A 185 -22.94 4.90 -4.70
CA PRO A 185 -21.93 4.16 -5.43
C PRO A 185 -21.74 4.72 -6.85
N LEU A 186 -20.49 4.94 -7.24
CA LEU A 186 -20.11 5.49 -8.54
C LEU A 186 -19.82 4.37 -9.53
N LYS A 187 -20.38 4.47 -10.72
CA LYS A 187 -20.15 3.55 -11.84
C LYS A 187 -19.33 4.23 -12.93
N ARG A 188 -18.68 3.42 -13.77
CA ARG A 188 -17.94 3.93 -14.94
C ARG A 188 -18.79 4.81 -15.87
N GLU A 189 -20.08 4.46 -16.04
CA GLU A 189 -21.03 5.20 -16.88
C GLU A 189 -21.41 6.59 -16.34
N ASP A 190 -21.17 6.85 -15.05
CA ASP A 190 -21.42 8.16 -14.44
C ASP A 190 -20.39 9.20 -14.89
N PHE A 191 -19.32 8.78 -15.55
CA PHE A 191 -18.21 9.60 -15.99
C PHE A 191 -18.20 9.70 -17.53
N SER A 192 -18.06 10.92 -18.04
CA SER A 192 -17.64 11.14 -19.43
C SER A 192 -16.11 11.09 -19.49
N LEU A 193 -15.59 10.15 -20.25
CA LEU A 193 -14.18 10.15 -20.64
C LEU A 193 -13.84 11.35 -21.48
#